data_91e6b423b1d65066fa8161d4e88b8b08
#
_entry.id   91e6b423b1d65066fa8161d4e88b8b08
#
_cell.length_a   1.000
_cell.length_b   1.000
_cell.length_c   1.000
_cell.angle_alpha   90.00
_cell.angle_beta   90.00
_cell.angle_gamma   90.00
#
_symmetry.space_group_name_H-M   'P 1'
#
loop_
_entity.id
_entity.type
_entity.pdbx_description
1 polymer ?
#
loop_
_entity_poly.entity_id
_entity_poly.type
_entity_poly.pdbx_seq_one_letter_code
_entity_poly.pdbx_strand_id
1 'polypeptide(L)'
;MSLAIVYSRARVGVEAPAVTVETHLANGLPALTLVGLPETAVKESKDRVRSAILNSGFEFPARRITLNLAPADLPKDGGRFDLAIALGILAASGQIPAVSLAQVECLGELALSGAIRSVQGVLPAALAARAAGRALLVPLANAEEACLASGLTVIAVEHLLQAVAHFAGRTVLEPYGASGLLRESMPYPDLSDVQGQLSAKRALVIAAAGSHNLLFTGPPGTGKTLLASRLPGLLPPLNEQEALEVAAIQSVASHVPLKCWPQRPFRQPHHSASGPALVGGGSKPQPGEITLAHHGVLFLDELPEFDRKVLEVLREPMESGFIVIARARDRMRFPARFQLVAAMNPCPCGYLGEPTGRCRCTPEHIQRYRNKLSGPLLDRIDLHLTVARETTSLNPPLASGDTTANAAGLVAAARERQLQRQGCANAFLDLPGVRTQCRLSDMDNSWLEAACERMTLSLRAAHRLLKVARTLADLEQAHNIERKHLAEALQYRPFSG
;
A
#
# COMPACT_ATOMS: atom_id res chain seq x y z
N MET A 1 -12.85 -22.87 38.13
CA MET A 1 -12.81 -23.55 36.82
C MET A 1 -11.35 -23.53 36.36
N SER A 2 -10.88 -24.64 35.79
CA SER A 2 -9.49 -24.76 35.34
C SER A 2 -9.29 -24.31 33.86
N LEU A 3 -10.27 -23.65 33.25
CA LEU A 3 -10.24 -23.16 31.87
C LEU A 3 -10.44 -21.65 31.83
N ALA A 4 -9.57 -20.95 31.11
CA ALA A 4 -9.71 -19.54 30.77
C ALA A 4 -9.54 -19.33 29.28
N ILE A 5 -10.23 -18.33 28.73
CA ILE A 5 -10.19 -17.96 27.32
C ILE A 5 -9.78 -16.49 27.21
N VAL A 6 -8.78 -16.22 26.39
CA VAL A 6 -8.31 -14.86 26.04
C VAL A 6 -8.34 -14.71 24.52
N TYR A 7 -8.81 -13.59 24.06
CA TYR A 7 -8.84 -13.27 22.64
C TYR A 7 -7.60 -12.53 22.18
N SER A 8 -7.13 -12.86 20.99
CA SER A 8 -5.98 -12.23 20.35
C SER A 8 -6.17 -12.27 18.83
N ARG A 9 -5.19 -11.78 18.06
CA ARG A 9 -5.24 -11.77 16.59
C ARG A 9 -3.95 -12.32 15.99
N ALA A 10 -4.09 -13.19 14.99
CA ALA A 10 -2.97 -13.57 14.13
C ALA A 10 -2.68 -12.46 13.11
N ARG A 11 -1.57 -12.58 12.39
CA ARG A 11 -1.22 -11.73 11.26
C ARG A 11 -1.16 -12.57 9.99
N VAL A 12 -2.05 -12.27 9.03
CA VAL A 12 -2.13 -12.96 7.74
C VAL A 12 -2.13 -11.90 6.63
N GLY A 13 -0.94 -11.59 6.09
CA GLY A 13 -0.81 -10.46 5.18
C GLY A 13 -1.18 -9.14 5.87
N VAL A 14 -2.18 -8.44 5.33
CA VAL A 14 -2.77 -7.22 5.91
C VAL A 14 -4.05 -7.48 6.72
N GLU A 15 -4.41 -8.74 6.92
CA GLU A 15 -5.56 -9.14 7.71
C GLU A 15 -5.15 -9.61 9.11
N ALA A 16 -6.09 -9.53 10.05
CA ALA A 16 -5.89 -9.94 11.43
C ALA A 16 -7.01 -10.87 11.93
N PRO A 17 -7.03 -12.15 11.48
CA PRO A 17 -8.03 -13.09 11.91
C PRO A 17 -7.95 -13.37 13.43
N ALA A 18 -9.11 -13.64 14.03
CA ALA A 18 -9.21 -13.89 15.46
C ALA A 18 -8.49 -15.19 15.87
N VAL A 19 -7.81 -15.14 17.00
CA VAL A 19 -7.20 -16.30 17.67
C VAL A 19 -7.70 -16.36 19.09
N THR A 20 -8.17 -17.53 19.49
CA THR A 20 -8.58 -17.83 20.87
C THR A 20 -7.42 -18.52 21.58
N VAL A 21 -6.97 -17.96 22.68
CA VAL A 21 -5.96 -18.55 23.56
C VAL A 21 -6.71 -19.24 24.73
N GLU A 22 -6.87 -20.55 24.63
CA GLU A 22 -7.51 -21.37 25.64
C GLU A 22 -6.46 -21.93 26.58
N THR A 23 -6.60 -21.67 27.88
CA THR A 23 -5.66 -22.12 28.89
C THR A 23 -6.37 -23.07 29.86
N HIS A 24 -5.93 -24.32 29.90
CA HIS A 24 -6.47 -25.36 30.81
C HIS A 24 -5.43 -25.80 31.80
N LEU A 25 -5.81 -25.79 33.09
CA LEU A 25 -5.00 -26.32 34.19
C LEU A 25 -5.54 -27.67 34.64
N ALA A 26 -4.70 -28.71 34.58
CA ALA A 26 -5.04 -30.08 35.05
C ALA A 26 -4.08 -30.47 36.19
N ASN A 27 -4.56 -31.41 37.01
CA ASN A 27 -3.70 -32.06 38.00
C ASN A 27 -2.67 -32.95 37.31
N GLY A 28 -1.45 -33.02 37.86
CA GLY A 28 -0.35 -33.82 37.32
C GLY A 28 1.00 -33.15 37.47
N LEU A 29 2.03 -33.80 36.93
CA LEU A 29 3.38 -33.23 36.93
C LEU A 29 3.42 -31.90 36.20
N PRO A 30 4.13 -30.89 36.75
CA PRO A 30 4.25 -29.58 36.11
C PRO A 30 4.78 -29.69 34.68
N ALA A 31 3.98 -29.26 33.71
CA ALA A 31 4.35 -29.22 32.30
C ALA A 31 3.60 -28.09 31.59
N LEU A 32 4.20 -27.48 30.60
CA LEU A 32 3.58 -26.48 29.73
C LEU A 32 3.58 -26.99 28.29
N THR A 33 2.38 -27.32 27.79
CA THR A 33 2.18 -27.83 26.44
C THR A 33 1.45 -26.81 25.60
N LEU A 34 1.98 -26.52 24.41
CA LEU A 34 1.36 -25.64 23.40
C LEU A 34 0.81 -26.49 22.25
N VAL A 35 -0.47 -26.27 21.90
CA VAL A 35 -1.15 -26.89 20.75
C VAL A 35 -1.73 -25.80 19.84
N GLY A 36 -2.12 -26.17 18.61
CA GLY A 36 -2.64 -25.22 17.63
C GLY A 36 -1.62 -24.78 16.59
N LEU A 37 -0.63 -25.64 16.25
CA LEU A 37 0.41 -25.42 15.24
C LEU A 37 1.23 -24.12 15.44
N PRO A 38 1.74 -23.83 16.65
CA PRO A 38 2.55 -22.66 16.87
C PRO A 38 3.90 -22.80 16.17
N GLU A 39 4.39 -21.68 15.55
CA GLU A 39 5.75 -21.59 15.04
C GLU A 39 6.79 -21.65 16.18
N THR A 40 8.06 -21.80 15.81
CA THR A 40 9.17 -21.90 16.79
C THR A 40 9.20 -20.70 17.75
N ALA A 41 9.01 -19.49 17.25
CA ALA A 41 9.01 -18.27 18.06
C ALA A 41 7.90 -18.25 19.13
N VAL A 42 6.73 -18.85 18.85
CA VAL A 42 5.65 -18.99 19.85
C VAL A 42 5.96 -20.16 20.81
N LYS A 43 6.72 -21.16 20.40
CA LYS A 43 7.19 -22.21 21.31
C LYS A 43 8.18 -21.65 22.34
N GLU A 44 9.03 -20.70 21.95
CA GLU A 44 9.96 -19.97 22.83
C GLU A 44 9.24 -19.05 23.84
N SER A 45 7.99 -18.66 23.56
CA SER A 45 7.21 -17.84 24.48
C SER A 45 7.01 -18.47 25.85
N LYS A 46 7.12 -19.81 25.97
CA LYS A 46 7.00 -20.53 27.26
C LYS A 46 7.92 -19.97 28.33
N ASP A 47 9.20 -19.79 27.99
CA ASP A 47 10.22 -19.31 28.92
C ASP A 47 10.07 -17.83 29.19
N ARG A 48 9.73 -17.02 28.17
CA ARG A 48 9.46 -15.59 28.35
C ARG A 48 8.26 -15.35 29.26
N VAL A 49 7.14 -16.02 28.99
CA VAL A 49 5.90 -15.88 29.76
C VAL A 49 6.10 -16.34 31.20
N ARG A 50 6.75 -17.49 31.41
CA ARG A 50 7.06 -17.99 32.77
C ARG A 50 7.89 -17.00 33.57
N SER A 51 8.98 -16.52 32.96
CA SER A 51 9.87 -15.55 33.60
C SER A 51 9.17 -14.23 33.90
N ALA A 52 8.37 -13.72 32.95
CA ALA A 52 7.59 -12.49 33.09
C ALA A 52 6.58 -12.58 34.25
N ILE A 53 5.86 -13.69 34.37
CA ILE A 53 4.90 -13.93 35.47
C ILE A 53 5.63 -13.92 36.82
N LEU A 54 6.73 -14.69 36.94
CA LEU A 54 7.49 -14.79 38.19
C LEU A 54 8.15 -13.45 38.58
N ASN A 55 8.79 -12.78 37.62
CA ASN A 55 9.44 -11.49 37.83
C ASN A 55 8.46 -10.34 38.11
N SER A 56 7.19 -10.51 37.71
CA SER A 56 6.09 -9.60 38.09
C SER A 56 5.47 -9.92 39.45
N GLY A 57 6.03 -10.87 40.21
CA GLY A 57 5.57 -11.22 41.57
C GLY A 57 4.29 -12.07 41.59
N PHE A 58 3.92 -12.71 40.49
CA PHE A 58 2.80 -13.63 40.40
C PHE A 58 3.27 -15.09 40.52
N GLU A 59 2.37 -15.96 40.97
CA GLU A 59 2.64 -17.38 41.08
C GLU A 59 2.49 -18.05 39.68
N PHE A 60 3.51 -18.84 39.28
CA PHE A 60 3.41 -19.71 38.10
C PHE A 60 2.91 -21.09 38.56
N PRO A 61 1.72 -21.56 38.07
CA PRO A 61 1.08 -22.76 38.59
C PRO A 61 1.96 -24.03 38.47
N ALA A 62 2.21 -24.70 39.58
CA ALA A 62 2.91 -25.99 39.60
C ALA A 62 1.98 -27.15 39.19
N ARG A 63 1.31 -27.03 38.04
CA ARG A 63 0.33 -27.98 37.48
C ARG A 63 0.64 -28.26 36.00
N ARG A 64 -0.10 -29.19 35.41
CA ARG A 64 -0.06 -29.40 33.95
C ARG A 64 -0.88 -28.31 33.26
N ILE A 65 -0.20 -27.46 32.48
CA ILE A 65 -0.80 -26.36 31.70
C ILE A 65 -0.88 -26.79 30.25
N THR A 66 -2.07 -26.74 29.66
CA THR A 66 -2.28 -26.92 28.23
C THR A 66 -2.80 -25.61 27.64
N LEU A 67 -2.07 -25.06 26.68
CA LEU A 67 -2.42 -23.87 25.92
C LEU A 67 -2.83 -24.28 24.52
N ASN A 68 -4.03 -23.92 24.08
CA ASN A 68 -4.50 -24.14 22.73
C ASN A 68 -4.70 -22.79 22.02
N LEU A 69 -4.02 -22.60 20.90
CA LEU A 69 -4.16 -21.42 20.05
C LEU A 69 -5.08 -21.78 18.87
N ALA A 70 -6.37 -21.52 18.99
CA ALA A 70 -7.38 -21.86 18.00
C ALA A 70 -7.72 -20.68 17.06
N PRO A 71 -7.99 -20.90 15.77
CA PRO A 71 -7.96 -22.20 15.06
C PRO A 71 -6.53 -22.64 14.71
N ALA A 72 -6.34 -23.93 14.45
CA ALA A 72 -5.01 -24.51 14.23
C ALA A 72 -4.38 -24.14 12.86
N ASP A 73 -5.19 -23.86 11.87
CA ASP A 73 -4.81 -23.60 10.47
C ASP A 73 -4.20 -22.21 10.22
N LEU A 74 -4.35 -21.27 11.17
CA LEU A 74 -3.76 -19.93 11.03
C LEU A 74 -2.29 -19.93 11.43
N PRO A 75 -1.44 -19.15 10.72
CA PRO A 75 -0.05 -18.92 11.12
C PRO A 75 0.00 -18.16 12.45
N LYS A 76 0.79 -18.64 13.39
CA LYS A 76 0.99 -18.01 14.70
C LYS A 76 2.48 -17.75 14.86
N ASP A 77 2.87 -16.52 14.59
CA ASP A 77 4.25 -16.11 14.59
C ASP A 77 4.56 -15.01 15.62
N GLY A 78 5.83 -14.96 16.04
CA GLY A 78 6.35 -13.94 16.94
C GLY A 78 5.86 -14.01 18.38
N GLY A 79 6.21 -13.02 19.18
CA GLY A 79 5.86 -12.89 20.59
C GLY A 79 4.50 -12.23 20.85
N ARG A 80 3.74 -11.89 19.80
CA ARG A 80 2.49 -11.11 19.93
C ARG A 80 1.43 -11.75 20.81
N PHE A 81 1.50 -13.07 21.05
CA PHE A 81 0.58 -13.81 21.89
C PHE A 81 1.03 -13.92 23.35
N ASP A 82 2.26 -13.49 23.68
CA ASP A 82 2.85 -13.68 25.01
C ASP A 82 1.95 -13.09 26.11
N LEU A 83 1.46 -11.86 25.89
CA LEU A 83 0.57 -11.19 26.84
C LEU A 83 -0.74 -11.95 27.03
N ALA A 84 -1.37 -12.41 25.94
CA ALA A 84 -2.60 -13.19 26.01
C ALA A 84 -2.39 -14.54 26.70
N ILE A 85 -1.26 -15.20 26.47
CA ILE A 85 -0.88 -16.45 27.13
C ILE A 85 -0.69 -16.23 28.65
N ALA A 86 0.05 -15.16 29.03
CA ALA A 86 0.27 -14.84 30.46
C ALA A 86 -1.04 -14.57 31.18
N LEU A 87 -1.91 -13.73 30.61
CA LEU A 87 -3.23 -13.43 31.18
C LEU A 87 -4.12 -14.68 31.26
N GLY A 88 -4.06 -15.55 30.25
CA GLY A 88 -4.75 -16.83 30.28
C GLY A 88 -4.31 -17.74 31.42
N ILE A 89 -3.00 -17.85 31.69
CA ILE A 89 -2.45 -18.63 32.80
C ILE A 89 -2.89 -18.03 34.15
N LEU A 90 -2.80 -16.72 34.32
CA LEU A 90 -3.20 -16.01 35.54
C LEU A 90 -4.72 -16.14 35.80
N ALA A 91 -5.54 -16.09 34.75
CA ALA A 91 -6.97 -16.27 34.87
C ALA A 91 -7.35 -17.74 35.21
N ALA A 92 -6.73 -18.71 34.53
CA ALA A 92 -6.97 -20.13 34.81
C ALA A 92 -6.52 -20.55 36.24
N SER A 93 -5.50 -19.88 36.80
CA SER A 93 -5.05 -20.08 38.19
C SER A 93 -5.83 -19.29 39.24
N GLY A 94 -6.80 -18.44 38.79
CA GLY A 94 -7.63 -17.67 39.73
C GLY A 94 -6.99 -16.39 40.25
N GLN A 95 -5.84 -15.96 39.72
CA GLN A 95 -5.13 -14.73 40.14
C GLN A 95 -5.76 -13.47 39.54
N ILE A 96 -6.52 -13.59 38.42
CA ILE A 96 -7.37 -12.57 37.87
C ILE A 96 -8.75 -13.17 37.50
N PRO A 97 -9.83 -12.37 37.51
CA PRO A 97 -11.17 -12.84 37.10
C PRO A 97 -11.22 -13.15 35.60
N ALA A 98 -11.56 -14.37 35.20
CA ALA A 98 -11.64 -14.75 33.80
C ALA A 98 -12.72 -13.97 33.01
N VAL A 99 -13.78 -13.53 33.69
CA VAL A 99 -14.90 -12.76 33.12
C VAL A 99 -14.45 -11.40 32.59
N SER A 100 -13.45 -10.76 33.19
CA SER A 100 -12.94 -9.45 32.78
C SER A 100 -12.22 -9.47 31.42
N LEU A 101 -11.78 -10.64 30.96
CA LEU A 101 -11.07 -10.84 29.68
C LEU A 101 -12.03 -11.03 28.48
N ALA A 102 -13.32 -11.28 28.70
CA ALA A 102 -14.25 -11.70 27.66
C ALA A 102 -14.51 -10.64 26.57
N GLN A 103 -14.39 -9.35 26.90
CA GLN A 103 -14.67 -8.23 26.01
C GLN A 103 -13.39 -7.52 25.52
N VAL A 104 -12.22 -8.11 25.75
CA VAL A 104 -10.92 -7.50 25.42
C VAL A 104 -10.07 -8.46 24.59
N GLU A 105 -9.51 -7.96 23.52
CA GLU A 105 -8.48 -8.66 22.77
C GLU A 105 -7.10 -8.15 23.21
N CYS A 106 -6.11 -9.03 23.32
CA CYS A 106 -4.80 -8.71 23.87
C CYS A 106 -3.69 -8.99 22.87
N LEU A 107 -2.81 -8.01 22.67
CA LEU A 107 -1.59 -8.13 21.87
C LEU A 107 -0.39 -7.59 22.66
N GLY A 108 0.75 -8.26 22.58
CA GLY A 108 1.99 -7.79 23.20
C GLY A 108 3.02 -8.89 23.37
N GLU A 109 4.28 -8.55 23.13
CA GLU A 109 5.42 -9.41 23.41
C GLU A 109 5.92 -9.12 24.82
N LEU A 110 6.19 -10.15 25.61
CA LEU A 110 6.71 -9.99 26.96
C LEU A 110 8.24 -10.09 27.00
N ALA A 111 8.88 -9.13 27.65
CA ALA A 111 10.24 -9.28 28.12
C ALA A 111 10.27 -10.15 29.37
N LEU A 112 11.42 -10.73 29.72
CA LEU A 112 11.60 -11.57 30.92
C LEU A 112 11.28 -10.81 32.23
N SER A 113 11.43 -9.48 32.21
CA SER A 113 11.08 -8.59 33.34
C SER A 113 9.58 -8.39 33.55
N GLY A 114 8.74 -8.76 32.56
CA GLY A 114 7.31 -8.42 32.53
C GLY A 114 6.99 -7.13 31.77
N ALA A 115 7.98 -6.40 31.26
CA ALA A 115 7.75 -5.28 30.35
C ALA A 115 7.14 -5.75 29.02
N ILE A 116 6.25 -4.93 28.47
CA ILE A 116 5.53 -5.26 27.23
C ILE A 116 6.15 -4.50 26.07
N ARG A 117 6.60 -5.23 25.04
CA ARG A 117 7.24 -4.71 23.84
C ARG A 117 6.24 -4.54 22.72
N SER A 118 6.53 -3.59 21.81
CA SER A 118 5.75 -3.35 20.59
C SER A 118 5.69 -4.58 19.69
N VAL A 119 4.57 -4.70 18.97
CA VAL A 119 4.34 -5.77 17.98
C VAL A 119 3.95 -5.15 16.64
N GLN A 120 4.20 -5.87 15.55
CA GLN A 120 3.84 -5.45 14.20
C GLN A 120 2.37 -5.73 13.89
N GLY A 121 1.78 -4.95 12.96
CA GLY A 121 0.43 -5.20 12.45
C GLY A 121 -0.65 -4.98 13.51
N VAL A 122 -0.50 -3.95 14.33
CA VAL A 122 -1.49 -3.58 15.36
C VAL A 122 -2.70 -2.92 14.72
N LEU A 123 -2.54 -2.07 13.70
CA LEU A 123 -3.68 -1.42 13.06
C LEU A 123 -4.66 -2.41 12.39
N PRO A 124 -4.24 -3.41 11.61
CA PRO A 124 -5.15 -4.46 11.15
C PRO A 124 -5.89 -5.16 12.29
N ALA A 125 -5.21 -5.44 13.40
CA ALA A 125 -5.81 -6.05 14.58
C ALA A 125 -6.83 -5.11 15.25
N ALA A 126 -6.53 -3.82 15.35
CA ALA A 126 -7.43 -2.81 15.89
C ALA A 126 -8.71 -2.67 15.06
N LEU A 127 -8.58 -2.61 13.74
CA LEU A 127 -9.74 -2.57 12.83
C LEU A 127 -10.62 -3.82 12.98
N ALA A 128 -10.00 -4.99 13.12
CA ALA A 128 -10.71 -6.24 13.29
C ALA A 128 -11.34 -6.39 14.70
N ALA A 129 -10.68 -5.91 15.76
CA ALA A 129 -11.23 -5.87 17.12
C ALA A 129 -12.45 -4.93 17.19
N ARG A 130 -12.37 -3.76 16.54
CA ARG A 130 -13.50 -2.83 16.39
C ARG A 130 -14.70 -3.51 15.73
N ALA A 131 -14.45 -4.20 14.61
CA ALA A 131 -15.52 -4.92 13.88
C ALA A 131 -16.13 -6.05 14.72
N ALA A 132 -15.36 -6.65 15.66
CA ALA A 132 -15.83 -7.65 16.61
C ALA A 132 -16.50 -7.06 17.86
N GLY A 133 -16.57 -5.73 18.01
CA GLY A 133 -17.14 -5.04 19.16
C GLY A 133 -16.37 -5.24 20.45
N ARG A 134 -15.04 -5.50 20.39
CA ARG A 134 -14.19 -5.72 21.56
C ARG A 134 -13.18 -4.58 21.73
N ALA A 135 -12.84 -4.28 22.99
CA ALA A 135 -11.70 -3.40 23.31
C ALA A 135 -10.39 -4.10 22.94
N LEU A 136 -9.34 -3.32 22.75
CA LEU A 136 -8.01 -3.82 22.41
C LEU A 136 -6.97 -3.37 23.41
N LEU A 137 -6.31 -4.31 24.10
CA LEU A 137 -5.18 -4.07 24.98
C LEU A 137 -3.89 -4.24 24.20
N VAL A 138 -3.07 -3.19 24.16
CA VAL A 138 -1.84 -3.12 23.36
C VAL A 138 -0.67 -2.52 24.14
N PRO A 139 0.57 -2.77 23.71
CA PRO A 139 1.73 -2.05 24.23
C PRO A 139 1.56 -0.54 24.05
N LEU A 140 1.99 0.29 25.02
CA LEU A 140 1.92 1.75 24.93
C LEU A 140 2.54 2.27 23.62
N ALA A 141 3.64 1.70 23.18
CA ALA A 141 4.30 2.06 21.92
C ALA A 141 3.42 1.88 20.66
N ASN A 142 2.38 1.04 20.73
CA ASN A 142 1.43 0.80 19.64
C ASN A 142 0.08 1.53 19.83
N ALA A 143 -0.11 2.22 20.95
CA ALA A 143 -1.44 2.79 21.29
C ALA A 143 -1.91 3.84 20.27
N GLU A 144 -1.04 4.76 19.84
CA GLU A 144 -1.35 5.76 18.83
C GLU A 144 -1.79 5.13 17.51
N GLU A 145 -1.08 4.09 17.07
CA GLU A 145 -1.41 3.33 15.87
C GLU A 145 -2.77 2.64 15.99
N ALA A 146 -3.06 2.03 17.14
CA ALA A 146 -4.35 1.39 17.41
C ALA A 146 -5.51 2.38 17.40
N CYS A 147 -5.30 3.61 17.86
CA CYS A 147 -6.30 4.68 17.89
C CYS A 147 -6.70 5.20 16.49
N LEU A 148 -5.96 4.86 15.43
CA LEU A 148 -6.40 5.13 14.05
C LEU A 148 -7.71 4.39 13.71
N ALA A 149 -8.00 3.30 14.38
CA ALA A 149 -9.29 2.62 14.30
C ALA A 149 -10.37 3.39 15.10
N SER A 150 -10.86 4.50 14.55
CA SER A 150 -11.84 5.38 15.19
C SER A 150 -13.01 4.61 15.82
N GLY A 151 -13.35 4.93 17.08
CA GLY A 151 -14.43 4.26 17.82
C GLY A 151 -14.02 2.95 18.53
N LEU A 152 -12.75 2.52 18.43
CA LEU A 152 -12.22 1.41 19.21
C LEU A 152 -11.80 1.90 20.61
N THR A 153 -12.17 1.17 21.65
CA THR A 153 -11.60 1.36 23.00
C THR A 153 -10.20 0.72 23.04
N VAL A 154 -9.16 1.54 23.12
CA VAL A 154 -7.77 1.11 23.21
C VAL A 154 -7.29 1.24 24.65
N ILE A 155 -6.71 0.18 25.21
CA ILE A 155 -6.11 0.15 26.53
C ILE A 155 -4.60 -0.02 26.35
N ALA A 156 -3.82 0.98 26.77
CA ALA A 156 -2.38 0.98 26.62
C ALA A 156 -1.69 0.47 27.89
N VAL A 157 -0.71 -0.42 27.73
CA VAL A 157 0.05 -1.00 28.86
C VAL A 157 1.54 -1.09 28.53
N GLU A 158 2.37 -0.90 29.57
CA GLU A 158 3.83 -1.00 29.47
C GLU A 158 4.37 -2.23 30.18
N HIS A 159 3.61 -2.78 31.14
CA HIS A 159 4.04 -3.88 31.99
C HIS A 159 2.89 -4.83 32.32
N LEU A 160 3.20 -6.12 32.49
CA LEU A 160 2.23 -7.16 32.86
C LEU A 160 1.49 -6.81 34.16
N LEU A 161 2.17 -6.16 35.13
CA LEU A 161 1.56 -5.69 36.39
C LEU A 161 0.38 -4.74 36.16
N GLN A 162 0.48 -3.82 35.20
CA GLN A 162 -0.59 -2.87 34.87
C GLN A 162 -1.80 -3.60 34.28
N ALA A 163 -1.54 -4.54 33.33
CA ALA A 163 -2.59 -5.34 32.73
C ALA A 163 -3.33 -6.18 33.79
N VAL A 164 -2.61 -6.82 34.69
CA VAL A 164 -3.19 -7.61 35.80
C VAL A 164 -3.97 -6.72 36.76
N ALA A 165 -3.46 -5.56 37.14
CA ALA A 165 -4.14 -4.62 38.05
C ALA A 165 -5.46 -4.13 37.41
N HIS A 166 -5.47 -3.86 36.11
CA HIS A 166 -6.66 -3.50 35.36
C HIS A 166 -7.74 -4.59 35.40
N PHE A 167 -7.38 -5.83 35.01
CA PHE A 167 -8.35 -6.94 34.99
C PHE A 167 -8.77 -7.42 36.38
N ALA A 168 -7.93 -7.21 37.39
CA ALA A 168 -8.29 -7.48 38.81
C ALA A 168 -9.17 -6.38 39.42
N GLY A 169 -9.47 -5.29 38.71
CA GLY A 169 -10.24 -4.15 39.21
C GLY A 169 -9.54 -3.31 40.27
N ARG A 170 -8.21 -3.49 40.45
CA ARG A 170 -7.42 -2.73 41.43
C ARG A 170 -7.09 -1.34 40.94
N THR A 171 -6.74 -1.21 39.66
CA THR A 171 -6.44 0.06 38.98
C THR A 171 -6.99 -0.05 37.57
N VAL A 172 -8.16 0.52 37.35
CA VAL A 172 -8.79 0.52 36.01
C VAL A 172 -8.04 1.55 35.16
N LEU A 173 -7.48 1.10 34.04
CA LEU A 173 -6.81 1.97 33.09
C LEU A 173 -7.88 2.68 32.23
N GLU A 174 -7.73 3.98 32.10
CA GLU A 174 -8.57 4.77 31.20
C GLU A 174 -8.26 4.44 29.73
N PRO A 175 -9.26 4.51 28.84
CA PRO A 175 -9.03 4.36 27.41
C PRO A 175 -7.99 5.37 26.93
N TYR A 176 -7.05 4.90 26.14
CA TYR A 176 -5.99 5.75 25.59
C TYR A 176 -6.59 6.77 24.62
N GLY A 177 -6.36 8.04 24.89
CA GLY A 177 -6.76 9.15 24.01
C GLY A 177 -5.69 9.40 22.97
N ALA A 178 -6.06 9.35 21.68
CA ALA A 178 -5.12 9.72 20.61
C ALA A 178 -4.60 11.13 20.81
N SER A 179 -3.29 11.32 20.81
CA SER A 179 -2.65 12.64 21.01
C SER A 179 -2.86 13.61 19.85
N GLY A 180 -3.37 13.13 18.72
CA GLY A 180 -3.57 13.93 17.50
C GLY A 180 -2.28 14.24 16.74
N LEU A 181 -1.12 13.78 17.23
CA LEU A 181 0.21 14.00 16.63
C LEU A 181 0.35 13.35 15.24
N LEU A 182 -0.50 12.38 14.91
CA LEU A 182 -0.42 11.64 13.65
C LEU A 182 -0.89 12.42 12.41
N ARG A 183 -1.39 13.66 12.56
CA ARG A 183 -1.98 14.41 11.44
C ARG A 183 -1.02 15.33 10.69
N GLU A 184 0.21 15.46 11.13
CA GLU A 184 1.21 16.25 10.40
C GLU A 184 1.64 15.53 9.12
N SER A 185 1.29 16.10 7.98
CA SER A 185 1.71 15.60 6.67
C SER A 185 2.98 16.34 6.21
N MET A 186 3.97 15.59 5.72
CA MET A 186 5.13 16.21 5.06
C MET A 186 4.71 16.80 3.71
N PRO A 187 5.08 18.04 3.39
CA PRO A 187 4.74 18.64 2.11
C PRO A 187 5.42 17.87 0.95
N TYR A 188 4.68 17.64 -0.13
CA TYR A 188 5.26 17.12 -1.35
C TYR A 188 6.10 18.20 -2.06
N PRO A 189 7.13 17.83 -2.82
CA PRO A 189 7.89 18.77 -3.63
C PRO A 189 6.99 19.50 -4.64
N ASP A 190 7.19 20.81 -4.83
CA ASP A 190 6.33 21.62 -5.70
C ASP A 190 6.61 21.41 -7.20
N LEU A 191 5.55 21.51 -8.01
CA LEU A 191 5.64 21.41 -9.47
C LEU A 191 6.41 22.59 -10.08
N SER A 192 6.41 23.74 -9.41
CA SER A 192 7.15 24.94 -9.82
C SER A 192 8.66 24.76 -9.84
N ASP A 193 9.20 23.77 -9.08
CA ASP A 193 10.63 23.42 -9.15
C ASP A 193 11.04 22.86 -10.52
N VAL A 194 10.08 22.38 -11.31
CA VAL A 194 10.32 21.90 -12.67
C VAL A 194 10.25 23.09 -13.63
N GLN A 195 11.38 23.46 -14.19
CA GLN A 195 11.45 24.52 -15.18
C GLN A 195 11.07 24.01 -16.57
N GLY A 196 10.29 24.80 -17.33
CA GLY A 196 9.81 24.42 -18.64
C GLY A 196 8.95 23.15 -18.62
N GLN A 197 9.22 22.22 -19.53
CA GLN A 197 8.61 20.89 -19.64
C GLN A 197 7.05 20.93 -19.63
N LEU A 198 6.45 21.93 -20.33
CA LEU A 198 5.00 22.18 -20.32
C LEU A 198 4.20 20.93 -20.70
N SER A 199 4.63 20.19 -21.74
CA SER A 199 3.97 18.95 -22.16
C SER A 199 4.04 17.86 -21.09
N ALA A 200 5.16 17.77 -20.35
CA ALA A 200 5.29 16.79 -19.28
C ALA A 200 4.46 17.18 -18.04
N LYS A 201 4.40 18.45 -17.68
CA LYS A 201 3.50 18.96 -16.65
C LYS A 201 2.04 18.69 -17.00
N ARG A 202 1.63 18.96 -18.27
CA ARG A 202 0.28 18.64 -18.76
C ARG A 202 -0.03 17.16 -18.65
N ALA A 203 0.90 16.28 -19.06
CA ALA A 203 0.75 14.83 -18.93
C ALA A 203 0.61 14.38 -17.46
N LEU A 204 1.34 15.00 -16.52
CA LEU A 204 1.19 14.73 -15.08
C LEU A 204 -0.21 15.11 -14.57
N VAL A 205 -0.73 16.27 -14.98
CA VAL A 205 -2.10 16.71 -14.63
C VAL A 205 -3.15 15.73 -15.15
N ILE A 206 -3.02 15.30 -16.41
CA ILE A 206 -3.93 14.32 -17.03
C ILE A 206 -3.83 12.98 -16.29
N ALA A 207 -2.60 12.51 -16.03
CA ALA A 207 -2.34 11.29 -15.30
C ALA A 207 -2.95 11.33 -13.88
N ALA A 208 -2.76 12.44 -13.16
CA ALA A 208 -3.34 12.64 -11.84
C ALA A 208 -4.87 12.68 -11.87
N ALA A 209 -5.47 13.44 -12.81
CA ALA A 209 -6.90 13.61 -12.90
C ALA A 209 -7.63 12.30 -13.21
N GLY A 210 -7.11 11.50 -14.15
CA GLY A 210 -7.73 10.25 -14.61
C GLY A 210 -7.23 8.98 -13.92
N SER A 211 -6.21 9.04 -13.08
CA SER A 211 -5.43 7.88 -12.56
C SER A 211 -4.77 7.08 -13.69
N HIS A 212 -4.30 7.74 -14.76
CA HIS A 212 -3.67 7.11 -15.90
C HIS A 212 -2.21 6.76 -15.63
N ASN A 213 -1.78 5.59 -16.07
CA ASN A 213 -0.38 5.19 -16.05
C ASN A 213 0.41 5.97 -17.11
N LEU A 214 1.66 6.34 -16.79
CA LEU A 214 2.48 7.24 -17.58
C LEU A 214 3.88 6.68 -17.84
N LEU A 215 4.35 6.75 -19.08
CA LEU A 215 5.71 6.44 -19.49
C LEU A 215 6.42 7.69 -20.03
N PHE A 216 7.50 8.07 -19.40
CA PHE A 216 8.43 9.07 -19.90
C PHE A 216 9.55 8.42 -20.73
N THR A 217 9.73 8.85 -21.96
CA THR A 217 10.88 8.47 -22.78
C THR A 217 11.73 9.70 -23.08
N GLY A 218 13.04 9.65 -22.85
CA GLY A 218 13.89 10.80 -23.16
C GLY A 218 15.34 10.60 -22.76
N PRO A 219 16.25 11.47 -23.21
CA PRO A 219 17.67 11.41 -22.88
C PRO A 219 17.95 11.48 -21.38
N PRO A 220 19.12 11.04 -20.92
CA PRO A 220 19.52 11.21 -19.51
C PRO A 220 19.60 12.71 -19.17
N GLY A 221 19.24 13.06 -17.93
CA GLY A 221 19.29 14.44 -17.44
C GLY A 221 18.14 15.35 -17.89
N THR A 222 17.05 14.80 -18.47
CA THR A 222 15.85 15.58 -18.85
C THR A 222 14.84 15.77 -17.71
N GLY A 223 15.14 15.35 -16.49
CA GLY A 223 14.29 15.56 -15.33
C GLY A 223 13.14 14.57 -15.17
N LYS A 224 13.18 13.39 -15.83
CA LYS A 224 12.11 12.36 -15.73
C LYS A 224 11.78 11.97 -14.30
N THR A 225 12.79 11.69 -13.48
CA THR A 225 12.66 11.35 -12.07
C THR A 225 12.10 12.52 -11.26
N LEU A 226 12.57 13.74 -11.55
CA LEU A 226 12.07 14.97 -10.96
C LEU A 226 10.58 15.16 -11.24
N LEU A 227 10.15 15.00 -12.48
CA LEU A 227 8.75 15.07 -12.89
C LEU A 227 7.89 14.02 -12.18
N ALA A 228 8.34 12.75 -12.17
CA ALA A 228 7.61 11.66 -11.53
C ALA A 228 7.36 11.91 -10.04
N SER A 229 8.35 12.46 -9.33
CA SER A 229 8.25 12.74 -7.89
C SER A 229 7.26 13.88 -7.53
N ARG A 230 6.77 14.65 -8.50
CA ARG A 230 5.74 15.69 -8.30
C ARG A 230 4.32 15.13 -8.36
N LEU A 231 4.13 13.95 -8.95
CA LEU A 231 2.79 13.37 -9.13
C LEU A 231 2.02 13.16 -7.82
N PRO A 232 2.60 12.68 -6.70
CA PRO A 232 1.86 12.51 -5.45
C PRO A 232 1.20 13.79 -4.94
N GLY A 233 1.87 14.94 -5.11
CA GLY A 233 1.34 16.25 -4.73
C GLY A 233 0.17 16.74 -5.59
N LEU A 234 0.00 16.20 -6.79
CA LEU A 234 -1.13 16.49 -7.67
C LEU A 234 -2.34 15.62 -7.41
N LEU A 235 -2.15 14.46 -6.79
CA LEU A 235 -3.26 13.53 -6.51
C LEU A 235 -4.18 14.08 -5.42
N PRO A 236 -5.48 13.83 -5.49
CA PRO A 236 -6.39 14.15 -4.40
C PRO A 236 -5.92 13.48 -3.09
N PRO A 237 -6.14 14.11 -1.93
CA PRO A 237 -5.78 13.51 -0.64
C PRO A 237 -6.44 12.12 -0.49
N LEU A 238 -5.83 11.25 0.32
CA LEU A 238 -6.44 9.97 0.67
C LEU A 238 -7.74 10.23 1.43
N ASN A 239 -8.81 9.51 1.09
CA ASN A 239 -9.96 9.46 1.98
C ASN A 239 -9.63 8.59 3.21
N GLU A 240 -10.48 8.59 4.23
CA GLU A 240 -10.22 7.90 5.50
C GLU A 240 -9.98 6.39 5.28
N GLN A 241 -10.77 5.75 4.44
CA GLN A 241 -10.62 4.32 4.14
C GLN A 241 -9.31 4.02 3.40
N GLU A 242 -8.98 4.79 2.35
CA GLU A 242 -7.70 4.65 1.63
C GLU A 242 -6.50 4.87 2.58
N ALA A 243 -6.60 5.85 3.47
CA ALA A 243 -5.56 6.13 4.45
C ALA A 243 -5.38 4.98 5.44
N LEU A 244 -6.45 4.38 5.92
CA LEU A 244 -6.40 3.21 6.79
C LEU A 244 -5.81 1.98 6.08
N GLU A 245 -6.12 1.77 4.79
CA GLU A 245 -5.53 0.69 3.99
C GLU A 245 -4.01 0.88 3.84
N VAL A 246 -3.55 2.10 3.54
CA VAL A 246 -2.12 2.44 3.47
C VAL A 246 -1.45 2.25 4.83
N ALA A 247 -2.07 2.74 5.90
CA ALA A 247 -1.56 2.59 7.27
C ALA A 247 -1.46 1.11 7.68
N ALA A 248 -2.46 0.29 7.34
CA ALA A 248 -2.46 -1.14 7.64
C ALA A 248 -1.29 -1.87 6.96
N ILE A 249 -0.99 -1.52 5.69
CA ILE A 249 0.18 -2.05 4.97
C ILE A 249 1.48 -1.63 5.67
N GLN A 250 1.60 -0.35 6.03
CA GLN A 250 2.79 0.16 6.71
C GLN A 250 2.98 -0.47 8.09
N SER A 251 1.90 -0.68 8.84
CA SER A 251 1.87 -1.38 10.13
C SER A 251 2.44 -2.81 10.05
N VAL A 252 2.15 -3.51 8.95
CA VAL A 252 2.65 -4.87 8.71
C VAL A 252 4.10 -4.87 8.20
N ALA A 253 4.48 -3.90 7.38
CA ALA A 253 5.79 -3.84 6.74
C ALA A 253 6.89 -3.31 7.67
N SER A 254 6.56 -2.46 8.64
CA SER A 254 7.52 -1.77 9.52
C SER A 254 7.59 -2.40 10.92
N HIS A 255 8.80 -2.44 11.48
CA HIS A 255 9.01 -2.75 12.90
C HIS A 255 8.81 -1.53 13.82
N VAL A 256 8.67 -0.34 13.24
CA VAL A 256 8.45 0.90 13.97
C VAL A 256 6.98 1.27 13.84
N PRO A 257 6.29 1.54 14.96
CA PRO A 257 4.90 2.00 14.93
C PRO A 257 4.72 3.27 14.09
N LEU A 258 3.54 3.44 13.52
CA LEU A 258 3.19 4.63 12.72
C LEU A 258 3.24 5.89 13.59
N LYS A 259 3.92 6.93 13.08
CA LYS A 259 4.09 8.22 13.78
C LYS A 259 3.29 9.36 13.16
N CYS A 260 2.83 9.19 11.91
CA CYS A 260 2.09 10.22 11.19
C CYS A 260 0.96 9.60 10.37
N TRP A 261 -0.06 10.43 10.07
CA TRP A 261 -1.16 10.04 9.19
C TRP A 261 -0.62 9.71 7.80
N PRO A 262 -1.03 8.60 7.19
CA PRO A 262 -0.48 8.17 5.92
C PRO A 262 -0.79 9.16 4.80
N GLN A 263 0.23 9.44 4.01
CA GLN A 263 0.14 10.18 2.76
C GLN A 263 0.14 9.18 1.59
N ARG A 264 -0.15 9.67 0.38
CA ARG A 264 0.00 8.85 -0.84
C ARG A 264 1.44 8.40 -0.99
N PRO A 265 1.71 7.09 -0.97
CA PRO A 265 3.08 6.59 -1.09
C PRO A 265 3.70 6.94 -2.44
N PHE A 266 4.98 7.26 -2.44
CA PHE A 266 5.82 7.28 -3.62
C PHE A 266 6.91 6.24 -3.45
N ARG A 267 6.85 5.16 -4.23
CA ARG A 267 7.80 4.06 -4.16
C ARG A 267 8.66 4.03 -5.42
N GLN A 268 9.97 4.05 -5.24
CA GLN A 268 10.95 4.04 -6.32
C GLN A 268 11.96 2.91 -6.07
N PRO A 269 11.60 1.66 -6.38
CA PRO A 269 12.56 0.56 -6.29
C PRO A 269 13.67 0.73 -7.31
N HIS A 270 14.89 0.37 -6.92
CA HIS A 270 16.01 0.32 -7.83
C HIS A 270 15.81 -0.79 -8.88
N HIS A 271 16.28 -0.62 -10.12
CA HIS A 271 16.10 -1.60 -11.19
C HIS A 271 16.71 -2.99 -10.89
N SER A 272 17.70 -3.06 -9.98
CA SER A 272 18.25 -4.33 -9.49
C SER A 272 17.39 -5.05 -8.43
N ALA A 273 16.23 -4.50 -8.08
CA ALA A 273 15.33 -5.13 -7.11
C ALA A 273 14.91 -6.52 -7.56
N SER A 274 15.02 -7.50 -6.66
CA SER A 274 14.59 -8.86 -6.94
C SER A 274 13.07 -8.98 -7.06
N GLY A 275 12.57 -10.04 -7.71
CA GLY A 275 11.16 -10.34 -7.77
C GLY A 275 10.47 -10.33 -6.40
N PRO A 276 10.99 -11.01 -5.37
CA PRO A 276 10.44 -10.96 -4.02
C PRO A 276 10.45 -9.56 -3.39
N ALA A 277 11.43 -8.70 -3.69
CA ALA A 277 11.44 -7.33 -3.20
C ALA A 277 10.30 -6.50 -3.82
N LEU A 278 10.03 -6.69 -5.12
CA LEU A 278 8.98 -5.94 -5.81
C LEU A 278 7.58 -6.48 -5.48
N VAL A 279 7.40 -7.79 -5.58
CA VAL A 279 6.09 -8.46 -5.42
C VAL A 279 5.74 -8.70 -3.96
N GLY A 280 6.74 -8.93 -3.14
CA GLY A 280 6.62 -9.48 -1.81
C GLY A 280 6.94 -10.97 -1.76
N GLY A 281 7.13 -11.49 -0.59
CA GLY A 281 7.47 -12.90 -0.40
C GLY A 281 8.40 -13.12 0.79
N GLY A 282 9.23 -14.13 0.72
CA GLY A 282 10.07 -14.58 1.83
C GLY A 282 9.50 -15.83 2.50
N SER A 283 10.19 -16.40 3.51
CA SER A 283 9.67 -17.51 4.32
C SER A 283 8.39 -17.12 5.06
N LYS A 284 8.31 -15.86 5.48
CA LYS A 284 7.12 -15.16 5.97
C LYS A 284 6.76 -14.12 4.93
N PRO A 285 5.60 -14.26 4.23
CA PRO A 285 5.22 -13.33 3.17
C PRO A 285 5.10 -11.91 3.71
N GLN A 286 6.00 -11.03 3.24
CA GLN A 286 5.97 -9.59 3.53
C GLN A 286 5.47 -8.83 2.30
N PRO A 287 4.81 -7.68 2.48
CA PRO A 287 4.43 -6.82 1.36
C PRO A 287 5.68 -6.32 0.61
N GLY A 288 5.65 -6.40 -0.72
CA GLY A 288 6.67 -5.85 -1.60
C GLY A 288 6.39 -4.40 -1.98
N GLU A 289 7.29 -3.80 -2.80
CA GLU A 289 7.20 -2.41 -3.24
C GLU A 289 5.87 -2.09 -3.96
N ILE A 290 5.31 -3.06 -4.69
CA ILE A 290 4.00 -2.92 -5.36
C ILE A 290 2.89 -2.70 -4.33
N THR A 291 2.87 -3.47 -3.25
CA THR A 291 1.90 -3.32 -2.15
C THR A 291 2.17 -2.05 -1.37
N LEU A 292 3.43 -1.70 -1.11
CA LEU A 292 3.83 -0.46 -0.43
C LEU A 292 3.46 0.81 -1.21
N ALA A 293 3.24 0.69 -2.54
CA ALA A 293 2.76 1.77 -3.39
C ALA A 293 1.22 1.89 -3.42
N HIS A 294 0.50 1.09 -2.65
CA HIS A 294 -0.96 1.07 -2.65
C HIS A 294 -1.57 2.46 -2.40
N HIS A 295 -2.57 2.87 -3.20
CA HIS A 295 -3.16 4.21 -3.25
C HIS A 295 -2.17 5.36 -3.51
N GLY A 296 -0.98 5.03 -4.00
CA GLY A 296 0.08 5.97 -4.32
C GLY A 296 0.66 5.76 -5.71
N VAL A 297 1.94 6.06 -5.85
CA VAL A 297 2.69 6.01 -7.09
C VAL A 297 3.81 4.98 -6.99
N LEU A 298 3.86 4.06 -7.95
CA LEU A 298 5.01 3.21 -8.20
C LEU A 298 5.80 3.80 -9.36
N PHE A 299 7.01 4.29 -9.07
CA PHE A 299 7.90 4.85 -10.08
C PHE A 299 9.01 3.86 -10.43
N LEU A 300 9.08 3.46 -11.69
CA LEU A 300 10.11 2.59 -12.23
C LEU A 300 11.02 3.39 -13.16
N ASP A 301 12.19 3.78 -12.67
CA ASP A 301 13.21 4.43 -13.48
C ASP A 301 14.00 3.37 -14.25
N GLU A 302 14.51 3.74 -15.43
CA GLU A 302 15.27 2.81 -16.30
C GLU A 302 14.50 1.52 -16.57
N LEU A 303 13.22 1.62 -16.91
CA LEU A 303 12.28 0.51 -17.06
C LEU A 303 12.85 -0.72 -17.81
N PRO A 304 13.58 -0.59 -18.95
CA PRO A 304 14.16 -1.75 -19.66
C PRO A 304 15.33 -2.44 -18.94
N GLU A 305 15.82 -1.89 -17.81
CA GLU A 305 16.90 -2.51 -17.03
C GLU A 305 16.39 -3.46 -15.94
N PHE A 306 15.09 -3.43 -15.65
CA PHE A 306 14.47 -4.44 -14.80
C PHE A 306 14.43 -5.81 -15.47
N ASP A 307 14.53 -6.87 -14.66
CA ASP A 307 14.32 -8.22 -15.15
C ASP A 307 12.92 -8.36 -15.79
N ARG A 308 12.85 -8.94 -16.98
CA ARG A 308 11.60 -9.11 -17.73
C ARG A 308 10.55 -9.87 -16.94
N LYS A 309 10.93 -10.88 -16.17
CA LYS A 309 10.01 -11.67 -15.33
C LYS A 309 9.38 -10.81 -14.24
N VAL A 310 10.17 -9.88 -13.69
CA VAL A 310 9.71 -8.94 -12.67
C VAL A 310 8.69 -7.96 -13.25
N LEU A 311 8.93 -7.44 -14.46
CA LEU A 311 7.99 -6.55 -15.15
C LEU A 311 6.68 -7.25 -15.54
N GLU A 312 6.72 -8.52 -15.92
CA GLU A 312 5.50 -9.26 -16.28
C GLU A 312 4.55 -9.45 -15.09
N VAL A 313 5.08 -9.52 -13.87
CA VAL A 313 4.24 -9.63 -12.66
C VAL A 313 3.41 -8.38 -12.40
N LEU A 314 3.84 -7.18 -12.88
CA LEU A 314 3.05 -5.94 -12.74
C LEU A 314 1.72 -6.00 -13.47
N ARG A 315 1.58 -6.86 -14.49
CA ARG A 315 0.40 -6.90 -15.36
C ARG A 315 -0.88 -7.24 -14.59
N GLU A 316 -0.79 -8.17 -13.65
CA GLU A 316 -1.94 -8.60 -12.84
C GLU A 316 -2.41 -7.48 -11.90
N PRO A 317 -1.58 -6.88 -11.03
CA PRO A 317 -2.03 -5.84 -10.10
C PRO A 317 -2.48 -4.54 -10.80
N MET A 318 -1.92 -4.22 -11.98
CA MET A 318 -2.39 -3.06 -12.77
C MET A 318 -3.85 -3.22 -13.25
N GLU A 319 -4.37 -4.42 -13.35
CA GLU A 319 -5.76 -4.70 -13.75
C GLU A 319 -6.65 -5.04 -12.58
N SER A 320 -6.18 -5.93 -11.70
CA SER A 320 -6.97 -6.46 -10.58
C SER A 320 -6.95 -5.57 -9.34
N GLY A 321 -5.90 -4.74 -9.17
CA GLY A 321 -5.68 -3.93 -7.97
C GLY A 321 -5.21 -4.72 -6.75
N PHE A 322 -4.76 -5.97 -6.94
CA PHE A 322 -4.20 -6.81 -5.88
C PHE A 322 -3.16 -7.76 -6.44
N ILE A 323 -2.33 -8.30 -5.56
CA ILE A 323 -1.33 -9.31 -5.88
C ILE A 323 -1.57 -10.55 -5.00
N VAL A 324 -1.43 -11.74 -5.59
CA VAL A 324 -1.56 -13.00 -4.87
C VAL A 324 -0.19 -13.66 -4.75
N ILE A 325 0.28 -13.82 -3.53
CA ILE A 325 1.48 -14.57 -3.23
C ILE A 325 1.06 -15.99 -2.86
N ALA A 326 1.23 -16.92 -3.80
CA ALA A 326 0.93 -18.33 -3.58
C ALA A 326 2.19 -19.08 -3.14
N ARG A 327 2.09 -19.85 -2.05
CA ARG A 327 3.10 -20.79 -1.56
C ARG A 327 2.47 -22.15 -1.26
N ALA A 328 3.29 -23.14 -0.99
CA ALA A 328 2.85 -24.51 -0.81
C ALA A 328 1.75 -24.71 0.26
N ARG A 329 1.68 -23.83 1.25
CA ARG A 329 0.71 -23.91 2.35
C ARG A 329 -0.28 -22.74 2.41
N ASP A 330 0.10 -21.55 1.87
CA ASP A 330 -0.68 -20.33 2.08
C ASP A 330 -0.82 -19.53 0.79
N ARG A 331 -2.01 -18.98 0.57
CA ARG A 331 -2.29 -17.95 -0.44
C ARG A 331 -2.62 -16.67 0.27
N MET A 332 -1.75 -15.67 0.14
CA MET A 332 -1.97 -14.36 0.72
C MET A 332 -2.27 -13.36 -0.38
N ARG A 333 -3.33 -12.58 -0.17
CA ARG A 333 -3.71 -11.49 -1.06
C ARG A 333 -3.27 -10.17 -0.44
N PHE A 334 -2.55 -9.37 -1.22
CA PHE A 334 -2.14 -8.02 -0.82
C PHE A 334 -2.77 -6.99 -1.74
N PRO A 335 -3.31 -5.89 -1.22
CA PRO A 335 -3.83 -4.80 -2.05
C PRO A 335 -2.68 -4.13 -2.80
N ALA A 336 -2.93 -3.75 -4.06
CA ALA A 336 -1.91 -3.22 -4.96
C ALA A 336 -2.52 -2.26 -5.99
N ARG A 337 -3.39 -1.34 -5.55
CA ARG A 337 -3.93 -0.26 -6.37
C ARG A 337 -2.93 0.89 -6.39
N PHE A 338 -2.06 0.93 -7.36
CA PHE A 338 -1.07 1.99 -7.54
C PHE A 338 -1.23 2.63 -8.91
N GLN A 339 -0.73 3.84 -9.06
CA GLN A 339 -0.54 4.47 -10.35
C GLN A 339 0.91 4.23 -10.79
N LEU A 340 1.10 3.64 -11.97
CA LEU A 340 2.42 3.39 -12.52
C LEU A 340 2.92 4.65 -13.23
N VAL A 341 4.09 5.12 -12.84
CA VAL A 341 4.92 6.03 -13.63
C VAL A 341 6.20 5.29 -13.97
N ALA A 342 6.57 5.30 -15.24
CA ALA A 342 7.80 4.67 -15.68
C ALA A 342 8.66 5.66 -16.46
N ALA A 343 9.96 5.47 -16.43
CA ALA A 343 10.89 6.26 -17.24
C ALA A 343 11.86 5.34 -17.97
N MET A 344 12.19 5.69 -19.20
CA MET A 344 13.18 4.97 -19.99
C MET A 344 13.98 5.92 -20.88
N ASN A 345 15.15 5.47 -21.30
CA ASN A 345 15.91 6.15 -22.34
C ASN A 345 15.41 5.68 -23.74
N PRO A 346 15.57 6.47 -24.81
CA PRO A 346 15.11 6.10 -26.14
C PRO A 346 15.93 4.96 -26.77
N CYS A 347 17.15 4.71 -26.28
CA CYS A 347 18.07 3.66 -26.70
C CYS A 347 19.08 3.37 -25.57
N PRO A 348 19.94 2.32 -25.69
CA PRO A 348 20.92 1.99 -24.65
C PRO A 348 21.89 3.12 -24.29
N CYS A 349 22.35 3.92 -25.26
CA CYS A 349 23.22 5.07 -24.97
C CYS A 349 22.45 6.31 -24.51
N GLY A 350 21.11 6.36 -24.67
CA GLY A 350 20.23 7.44 -24.23
C GLY A 350 20.07 8.60 -25.20
N TYR A 351 20.79 8.67 -26.32
CA TYR A 351 20.89 9.87 -27.16
C TYR A 351 20.18 9.75 -28.52
N LEU A 352 19.33 8.72 -28.72
CA LEU A 352 18.59 8.58 -29.97
C LEU A 352 17.60 9.76 -30.15
N GLY A 353 17.67 10.42 -31.32
CA GLY A 353 16.82 11.57 -31.66
C GLY A 353 17.38 12.92 -31.15
N GLU A 354 18.53 12.94 -30.46
CA GLU A 354 19.18 14.22 -30.14
C GLU A 354 19.81 14.87 -31.40
N PRO A 355 19.65 16.19 -31.57
CA PRO A 355 20.25 16.93 -32.72
C PRO A 355 21.78 16.83 -32.76
N THR A 356 22.42 16.55 -31.64
CA THR A 356 23.89 16.50 -31.50
C THR A 356 24.57 15.31 -32.15
N GLY A 357 23.80 14.33 -32.68
CA GLY A 357 24.35 13.11 -33.32
C GLY A 357 25.15 12.18 -32.39
N ARG A 358 25.00 12.31 -31.08
CA ARG A 358 25.74 11.52 -30.07
C ARG A 358 25.36 10.02 -30.05
N CYS A 359 24.20 9.68 -30.62
CA CYS A 359 23.76 8.29 -30.63
C CYS A 359 24.64 7.42 -31.55
N ARG A 360 25.24 6.36 -30.98
CA ARG A 360 26.05 5.37 -31.68
C ARG A 360 25.42 3.98 -31.74
N CYS A 361 24.14 3.87 -31.35
CA CYS A 361 23.44 2.60 -31.33
C CYS A 361 23.03 2.19 -32.75
N THR A 362 23.27 0.92 -33.10
CA THR A 362 22.71 0.34 -34.33
C THR A 362 21.19 0.12 -34.16
N PRO A 363 20.44 0.06 -35.29
CA PRO A 363 19.00 -0.26 -35.22
C PRO A 363 18.70 -1.56 -34.45
N GLU A 364 19.54 -2.58 -34.59
CA GLU A 364 19.41 -3.85 -33.87
C GLU A 364 19.59 -3.69 -32.36
N HIS A 365 20.55 -2.87 -31.92
CA HIS A 365 20.74 -2.59 -30.49
C HIS A 365 19.54 -1.83 -29.91
N ILE A 366 18.99 -0.89 -30.64
CA ILE A 366 17.79 -0.13 -30.25
C ILE A 366 16.59 -1.09 -30.13
N GLN A 367 16.38 -1.93 -31.14
CA GLN A 367 15.27 -2.89 -31.16
C GLN A 367 15.41 -3.90 -30.01
N ARG A 368 16.59 -4.44 -29.76
CA ARG A 368 16.86 -5.37 -28.64
C ARG A 368 16.56 -4.71 -27.30
N TYR A 369 16.92 -3.44 -27.12
CA TYR A 369 16.65 -2.67 -25.90
C TYR A 369 15.14 -2.48 -25.70
N ARG A 370 14.39 -2.06 -26.74
CA ARG A 370 12.95 -1.89 -26.69
C ARG A 370 12.20 -3.19 -26.48
N ASN A 371 12.67 -4.30 -27.07
CA ASN A 371 12.08 -5.64 -26.95
C ASN A 371 12.21 -6.26 -25.55
N LYS A 372 13.00 -5.65 -24.64
CA LYS A 372 12.96 -6.02 -23.21
C LYS A 372 11.58 -5.78 -22.60
N LEU A 373 10.84 -4.79 -23.10
CA LEU A 373 9.49 -4.47 -22.70
C LEU A 373 8.48 -5.23 -23.56
N SER A 374 7.56 -5.93 -22.92
CA SER A 374 6.51 -6.63 -23.67
C SER A 374 5.42 -5.68 -24.15
N GLY A 375 4.89 -5.93 -25.34
CA GLY A 375 3.74 -5.19 -25.86
C GLY A 375 2.58 -5.16 -24.87
N PRO A 376 2.18 -6.31 -24.26
CA PRO A 376 1.12 -6.33 -23.26
C PRO A 376 1.36 -5.46 -22.01
N LEU A 377 2.59 -5.21 -21.60
CA LEU A 377 2.89 -4.25 -20.52
C LEU A 377 2.73 -2.82 -21.01
N LEU A 378 3.30 -2.49 -22.16
CA LEU A 378 3.19 -1.15 -22.75
C LEU A 378 1.74 -0.78 -23.07
N ASP A 379 0.94 -1.73 -23.52
CA ASP A 379 -0.51 -1.54 -23.71
C ASP A 379 -1.26 -1.13 -22.42
N ARG A 380 -0.71 -1.41 -21.23
CA ARG A 380 -1.31 -1.04 -19.96
C ARG A 380 -0.90 0.36 -19.47
N ILE A 381 0.00 1.01 -20.18
CA ILE A 381 0.38 2.39 -19.93
C ILE A 381 -0.44 3.30 -20.84
N ASP A 382 -1.20 4.22 -20.25
CA ASP A 382 -2.17 5.04 -20.99
C ASP A 382 -1.52 6.20 -21.73
N LEU A 383 -0.50 6.81 -21.10
CA LEU A 383 0.17 8.00 -21.61
C LEU A 383 1.64 7.68 -21.88
N HIS A 384 2.08 7.89 -23.11
CA HIS A 384 3.49 7.80 -23.50
C HIS A 384 3.95 9.19 -23.94
N LEU A 385 4.94 9.73 -23.27
CA LEU A 385 5.45 11.06 -23.55
C LEU A 385 6.95 11.06 -23.80
N THR A 386 7.38 11.72 -24.86
CA THR A 386 8.79 12.00 -25.10
C THR A 386 9.18 13.32 -24.41
N VAL A 387 10.07 13.24 -23.43
CA VAL A 387 10.63 14.38 -22.70
C VAL A 387 11.90 14.84 -23.41
N ALA A 388 11.80 15.96 -24.11
CA ALA A 388 12.95 16.55 -24.81
C ALA A 388 13.88 17.25 -23.83
N ARG A 389 15.14 17.42 -24.25
CA ARG A 389 16.08 18.27 -23.53
C ARG A 389 15.75 19.73 -23.83
N GLU A 390 15.36 20.48 -22.82
CA GLU A 390 15.20 21.92 -22.95
C GLU A 390 16.54 22.64 -22.81
N THR A 391 16.72 23.74 -23.51
CA THR A 391 17.89 24.63 -23.35
C THR A 391 17.77 25.32 -21.99
N THR A 392 18.62 24.94 -21.07
CA THR A 392 18.62 25.48 -19.70
C THR A 392 19.09 26.92 -19.72
N SER A 393 18.20 27.86 -19.43
CA SER A 393 18.60 29.18 -18.98
C SER A 393 19.13 29.07 -17.55
N LEU A 394 20.34 29.49 -17.27
CA LEU A 394 20.90 29.55 -15.92
C LEU A 394 20.18 30.56 -15.01
N ASN A 395 19.45 31.49 -15.61
CA ASN A 395 18.60 32.48 -14.94
C ASN A 395 17.19 32.42 -15.57
N PRO A 396 16.35 31.41 -15.21
CA PRO A 396 14.99 31.37 -15.70
C PRO A 396 14.20 32.55 -15.12
N PRO A 397 13.23 33.11 -15.88
CA PRO A 397 12.27 34.04 -15.31
C PRO A 397 11.53 33.35 -14.15
N LEU A 398 11.36 34.07 -13.03
CA LEU A 398 10.61 33.62 -11.87
C LEU A 398 9.21 33.18 -12.31
N ALA A 399 8.97 31.90 -12.08
CA ALA A 399 7.70 31.19 -12.05
C ALA A 399 6.54 31.69 -12.94
N SER A 400 6.31 31.04 -14.02
CA SER A 400 4.95 30.87 -14.58
C SER A 400 4.09 30.12 -13.56
N GLY A 401 2.81 30.50 -13.39
CA GLY A 401 1.87 30.06 -12.35
C GLY A 401 1.54 28.57 -12.21
N ASP A 402 2.40 27.66 -12.65
CA ASP A 402 2.25 26.21 -12.55
C ASP A 402 2.68 25.67 -11.18
N THR A 403 2.02 26.13 -10.11
CA THR A 403 2.23 25.60 -8.78
C THR A 403 1.49 24.26 -8.60
N THR A 404 1.99 23.41 -7.71
CA THR A 404 1.30 22.17 -7.33
C THR A 404 -0.14 22.47 -6.86
N ALA A 405 -0.35 23.55 -6.11
CA ALA A 405 -1.69 23.92 -5.60
C ALA A 405 -2.70 24.19 -6.72
N ASN A 406 -2.31 24.97 -7.73
CA ASN A 406 -3.18 25.24 -8.88
C ASN A 406 -3.51 23.99 -9.69
N ALA A 407 -2.50 23.18 -9.99
CA ALA A 407 -2.65 21.94 -10.73
C ALA A 407 -3.49 20.91 -9.95
N ALA A 408 -3.27 20.76 -8.64
CA ALA A 408 -4.05 19.90 -7.77
C ALA A 408 -5.52 20.34 -7.68
N GLY A 409 -5.80 21.65 -7.70
CA GLY A 409 -7.17 22.18 -7.78
C GLY A 409 -7.90 21.73 -9.04
N LEU A 410 -7.25 21.80 -10.20
CA LEU A 410 -7.81 21.32 -11.48
C LEU A 410 -8.05 19.80 -11.45
N VAL A 411 -7.08 19.04 -10.90
CA VAL A 411 -7.18 17.59 -10.75
C VAL A 411 -8.33 17.22 -9.84
N ALA A 412 -8.47 17.87 -8.70
CA ALA A 412 -9.54 17.61 -7.73
C ALA A 412 -10.93 17.86 -8.37
N ALA A 413 -11.11 18.99 -9.06
CA ALA A 413 -12.36 19.31 -9.74
C ALA A 413 -12.72 18.30 -10.85
N ALA A 414 -11.73 17.84 -11.64
CA ALA A 414 -11.97 16.82 -12.65
C ALA A 414 -12.29 15.45 -12.02
N ARG A 415 -11.59 15.08 -10.94
CA ARG A 415 -11.84 13.84 -10.19
C ARG A 415 -13.23 13.84 -9.55
N GLU A 416 -13.66 14.93 -8.96
CA GLU A 416 -14.99 15.08 -8.39
C GLU A 416 -16.08 14.78 -9.44
N ARG A 417 -15.98 15.36 -10.66
CA ARG A 417 -16.90 15.06 -11.76
C ARG A 417 -16.95 13.58 -12.12
N GLN A 418 -15.79 12.92 -12.15
CA GLN A 418 -15.70 11.48 -12.44
C GLN A 418 -16.39 10.65 -11.36
N LEU A 419 -16.15 10.96 -10.09
CA LEU A 419 -16.74 10.25 -8.96
C LEU A 419 -18.27 10.45 -8.92
N GLN A 420 -18.76 11.67 -9.14
CA GLN A 420 -20.20 11.96 -9.19
C GLN A 420 -20.89 11.26 -10.38
N ARG A 421 -20.23 11.19 -11.54
CA ARG A 421 -20.80 10.60 -12.75
C ARG A 421 -20.81 9.07 -12.72
N GLN A 422 -19.76 8.42 -12.20
CA GLN A 422 -19.53 6.99 -12.37
C GLN A 422 -18.88 6.28 -11.17
N GLY A 423 -18.62 6.96 -10.05
CA GLY A 423 -18.09 6.38 -8.84
C GLY A 423 -16.60 6.00 -8.87
N CYS A 424 -15.90 6.22 -10.01
CA CYS A 424 -14.49 5.87 -10.14
C CYS A 424 -13.76 6.82 -11.09
N ALA A 425 -12.41 6.84 -11.04
CA ALA A 425 -11.60 7.57 -11.99
C ALA A 425 -11.69 6.95 -13.41
N ASN A 426 -11.49 7.77 -14.44
CA ASN A 426 -11.67 7.36 -15.82
C ASN A 426 -10.79 6.16 -16.24
N ALA A 427 -9.57 6.02 -15.72
CA ALA A 427 -8.72 4.87 -16.01
C ALA A 427 -9.36 3.53 -15.59
N PHE A 428 -10.22 3.52 -14.56
CA PHE A 428 -10.87 2.34 -14.03
C PHE A 428 -12.23 2.00 -14.66
N LEU A 429 -12.69 2.78 -15.66
CA LEU A 429 -13.90 2.43 -16.39
C LEU A 429 -13.76 1.04 -17.04
N ASP A 430 -14.77 0.21 -16.87
CA ASP A 430 -14.93 -1.05 -17.59
C ASP A 430 -15.46 -0.81 -19.01
N LEU A 431 -15.64 -1.86 -19.80
CA LEU A 431 -16.15 -1.73 -21.18
C LEU A 431 -17.56 -1.10 -21.25
N PRO A 432 -18.55 -1.50 -20.42
CA PRO A 432 -19.82 -0.81 -20.33
C PRO A 432 -19.68 0.66 -19.98
N GLY A 433 -18.82 0.99 -19.00
CA GLY A 433 -18.52 2.36 -18.59
C GLY A 433 -17.92 3.20 -19.72
N VAL A 434 -17.00 2.66 -20.50
CA VAL A 434 -16.45 3.36 -21.69
C VAL A 434 -17.55 3.67 -22.70
N ARG A 435 -18.42 2.69 -23.00
CA ARG A 435 -19.53 2.88 -23.96
C ARG A 435 -20.54 3.93 -23.50
N THR A 436 -20.77 4.08 -22.20
CA THR A 436 -21.74 5.02 -21.65
C THR A 436 -21.15 6.41 -21.41
N GLN A 437 -19.92 6.50 -20.89
CA GLN A 437 -19.31 7.75 -20.44
C GLN A 437 -18.38 8.40 -21.49
N CYS A 438 -17.94 7.65 -22.50
CA CYS A 438 -17.06 8.14 -23.56
C CYS A 438 -17.77 8.17 -24.92
N ARG A 439 -19.05 8.55 -24.94
CA ARG A 439 -19.81 8.65 -26.18
C ARG A 439 -19.25 9.74 -27.09
N LEU A 440 -19.15 9.42 -28.36
CA LEU A 440 -18.73 10.34 -29.42
C LEU A 440 -19.91 10.64 -30.35
N SER A 441 -19.82 11.75 -31.08
CA SER A 441 -20.65 11.96 -32.24
C SER A 441 -20.26 10.97 -33.34
N ASP A 442 -21.19 10.66 -34.29
CA ASP A 442 -20.89 9.75 -35.40
C ASP A 442 -19.69 10.23 -36.22
N MET A 443 -19.56 11.55 -36.40
CA MET A 443 -18.46 12.17 -37.12
C MET A 443 -17.11 11.98 -36.40
N ASP A 444 -17.09 12.13 -35.08
CA ASP A 444 -15.87 11.95 -34.27
C ASP A 444 -15.52 10.48 -34.11
N ASN A 445 -16.52 9.58 -34.07
CA ASN A 445 -16.29 8.15 -34.06
C ASN A 445 -15.60 7.69 -35.35
N SER A 446 -16.15 8.08 -36.52
CA SER A 446 -15.54 7.77 -37.83
C SER A 446 -14.13 8.36 -37.96
N TRP A 447 -13.91 9.57 -37.45
CA TRP A 447 -12.58 10.18 -37.44
C TRP A 447 -11.60 9.39 -36.55
N LEU A 448 -12.04 8.95 -35.36
CA LEU A 448 -11.21 8.15 -34.47
C LEU A 448 -10.88 6.78 -35.06
N GLU A 449 -11.86 6.10 -35.69
CA GLU A 449 -11.65 4.82 -36.38
C GLU A 449 -10.57 4.95 -37.45
N ALA A 450 -10.67 5.96 -38.32
CA ALA A 450 -9.66 6.23 -39.34
C ALA A 450 -8.28 6.58 -38.75
N ALA A 451 -8.22 7.24 -37.59
CA ALA A 451 -6.97 7.51 -36.92
C ALA A 451 -6.36 6.23 -36.31
N CYS A 452 -7.19 5.38 -35.71
CA CYS A 452 -6.77 4.09 -35.14
C CYS A 452 -6.23 3.14 -36.22
N GLU A 453 -6.87 3.09 -37.40
CA GLU A 453 -6.40 2.30 -38.53
C GLU A 453 -5.02 2.77 -39.01
N ARG A 454 -4.85 4.10 -39.22
CA ARG A 454 -3.56 4.67 -39.64
C ARG A 454 -2.42 4.42 -38.64
N MET A 455 -2.73 4.42 -37.35
CA MET A 455 -1.76 4.17 -36.28
C MET A 455 -1.67 2.69 -35.88
N THR A 456 -2.40 1.80 -36.54
CA THR A 456 -2.45 0.35 -36.24
C THR A 456 -2.75 0.06 -34.76
N LEU A 457 -3.62 0.86 -34.15
CA LEU A 457 -3.98 0.72 -32.75
C LEU A 457 -4.93 -0.46 -32.52
N SER A 458 -4.68 -1.25 -31.48
CA SER A 458 -5.60 -2.29 -31.05
C SER A 458 -6.88 -1.68 -30.45
N LEU A 459 -7.98 -2.44 -30.44
CA LEU A 459 -9.24 -2.05 -29.79
C LEU A 459 -9.02 -1.66 -28.31
N ARG A 460 -8.10 -2.35 -27.64
CA ARG A 460 -7.74 -2.05 -26.26
C ARG A 460 -7.07 -0.68 -26.15
N ALA A 461 -6.17 -0.36 -27.07
CA ALA A 461 -5.52 0.95 -27.15
C ALA A 461 -6.53 2.08 -27.45
N ALA A 462 -7.51 1.84 -28.34
CA ALA A 462 -8.59 2.78 -28.63
C ALA A 462 -9.45 3.06 -27.38
N HIS A 463 -9.85 2.03 -26.62
CA HIS A 463 -10.59 2.24 -25.37
C HIS A 463 -9.79 3.04 -24.33
N ARG A 464 -8.49 2.83 -24.22
CA ARG A 464 -7.62 3.62 -23.33
C ARG A 464 -7.52 5.07 -23.79
N LEU A 465 -7.41 5.30 -25.09
CA LEU A 465 -7.44 6.63 -25.65
C LEU A 465 -8.74 7.37 -25.33
N LEU A 466 -9.88 6.69 -25.43
CA LEU A 466 -11.18 7.26 -25.05
C LEU A 466 -11.23 7.65 -23.56
N LYS A 467 -10.66 6.84 -22.67
CA LYS A 467 -10.57 7.18 -21.24
C LYS A 467 -9.71 8.43 -20.99
N VAL A 468 -8.60 8.57 -21.73
CA VAL A 468 -7.75 9.78 -21.68
C VAL A 468 -8.51 10.98 -22.24
N ALA A 469 -9.19 10.85 -23.40
CA ALA A 469 -9.99 11.91 -23.98
C ALA A 469 -11.13 12.36 -23.06
N ARG A 470 -11.77 11.41 -22.31
CA ARG A 470 -12.77 11.76 -21.29
C ARG A 470 -12.13 12.54 -20.14
N THR A 471 -10.91 12.21 -19.73
CA THR A 471 -10.20 12.95 -18.68
C THR A 471 -9.87 14.37 -19.13
N LEU A 472 -9.46 14.55 -20.38
CA LEU A 472 -9.23 15.87 -20.97
C LEU A 472 -10.50 16.72 -20.98
N ALA A 473 -11.62 16.13 -21.39
CA ALA A 473 -12.92 16.82 -21.37
C ALA A 473 -13.34 17.16 -19.92
N ASP A 474 -13.08 16.28 -18.93
CA ASP A 474 -13.36 16.57 -17.52
C ASP A 474 -12.49 17.72 -16.97
N LEU A 475 -11.22 17.81 -17.37
CA LEU A 475 -10.32 18.91 -17.03
C LEU A 475 -10.78 20.25 -17.62
N GLU A 476 -11.32 20.23 -18.81
CA GLU A 476 -11.88 21.41 -19.50
C GLU A 476 -13.35 21.69 -19.12
N GLN A 477 -13.93 20.90 -18.20
CA GLN A 477 -15.33 21.01 -17.77
C GLN A 477 -16.34 20.78 -18.93
N ALA A 478 -15.90 20.11 -19.99
CA ALA A 478 -16.76 19.82 -21.12
C ALA A 478 -17.69 18.61 -20.84
N HIS A 479 -18.96 18.76 -21.21
CA HIS A 479 -19.94 17.69 -21.03
C HIS A 479 -19.65 16.48 -21.90
N ASN A 480 -19.29 16.71 -23.17
CA ASN A 480 -18.98 15.69 -24.17
C ASN A 480 -17.49 15.68 -24.53
N ILE A 481 -17.04 14.55 -25.05
CA ILE A 481 -15.72 14.47 -25.68
C ILE A 481 -15.82 15.14 -27.05
N GLU A 482 -14.93 16.07 -27.35
CA GLU A 482 -14.81 16.77 -28.61
C GLU A 482 -13.55 16.31 -29.34
N ARG A 483 -13.48 16.62 -30.65
CA ARG A 483 -12.34 16.26 -31.50
C ARG A 483 -10.98 16.74 -30.97
N LYS A 484 -10.94 17.93 -30.36
CA LYS A 484 -9.69 18.44 -29.72
C LYS A 484 -9.18 17.52 -28.63
N HIS A 485 -10.08 16.93 -27.79
CA HIS A 485 -9.71 16.00 -26.73
C HIS A 485 -9.17 14.68 -27.31
N LEU A 486 -9.75 14.19 -28.38
CA LEU A 486 -9.27 13.01 -29.11
C LEU A 486 -7.90 13.27 -29.74
N ALA A 487 -7.72 14.45 -30.35
CA ALA A 487 -6.47 14.84 -30.99
C ALA A 487 -5.33 14.98 -29.96
N GLU A 488 -5.60 15.58 -28.78
CA GLU A 488 -4.62 15.65 -27.68
C GLU A 488 -4.33 14.24 -27.13
N ALA A 489 -5.34 13.40 -26.90
CA ALA A 489 -5.15 12.04 -26.41
C ALA A 489 -4.29 11.17 -27.34
N LEU A 490 -4.40 11.37 -28.67
CA LEU A 490 -3.56 10.66 -29.66
C LEU A 490 -2.08 11.01 -29.55
N GLN A 491 -1.74 12.24 -29.12
CA GLN A 491 -0.33 12.65 -28.95
C GLN A 491 0.39 11.85 -27.86
N TYR A 492 -0.35 11.27 -26.92
CA TYR A 492 0.19 10.42 -25.88
C TYR A 492 0.26 8.92 -26.28
N ARG A 493 0.13 8.61 -27.57
CA ARG A 493 0.34 7.25 -28.07
C ARG A 493 1.60 7.19 -28.93
N PRO A 494 2.43 6.14 -28.76
CA PRO A 494 3.59 5.98 -29.61
C PRO A 494 3.11 5.74 -31.06
N PHE A 495 3.69 6.45 -32.00
CA PHE A 495 3.60 6.04 -33.40
C PHE A 495 4.35 4.69 -33.52
N SER A 496 3.61 3.65 -33.92
CA SER A 496 4.21 2.39 -34.35
C SER A 496 4.81 2.63 -35.74
N GLY A 497 6.06 3.11 -35.78
CA GLY A 497 6.86 3.27 -36.98
C GLY A 497 8.09 2.41 -36.90
#